data_5ff7d1d6a44b471fc9b20255582019cb
#
_entry.id   5ff7d1d6a44b471fc9b20255582019cb
#
_cell.length_a   1.000
_cell.length_b   1.000
_cell.length_c   1.000
_cell.angle_alpha   90.00
_cell.angle_beta   90.00
_cell.angle_gamma   90.00
#
_symmetry.space_group_name_H-M   'P 1'
#
loop_
_entity.id
_entity.type
_entity.pdbx_description
1 polymer ?
#
loop_
_entity_poly.entity_id
_entity_poly.type
_entity_poly.pdbx_seq_one_letter_code
_entity_poly.pdbx_strand_id
1 'polypeptide(L)'
;MLSSIAKLSSMESFELYIFSFGFATFDICSLVARAVVIMEFLLGSFLVFNLLHRFTKWITAAFLAIFSIFLLWRLIKGDTESCHCMGDVVDMNPTQSLIKNAVLAIMLAVSWKTDRCVFLRQNLIAFHIAAVTMVTVFLICPPDFYYRNTSESNDLSQEAFRPVADSLDLSEGRRIICFYSATCEHCRHCASKMAGIIRRHDIPLDSVSVLFMQTHVAQDSVVTAFYTEHGDGLVLPYHDLHPFDFIPLTNGSMPLVTLFKDGTFVKEYDYLSLDEKELASFFND
;
A
#
# COMPACT_ATOMS: atom_id res chain seq x y z
N MET A 1 -11.76 -16.40 -4.84
CA MET A 1 -12.44 -15.48 -5.76
C MET A 1 -13.03 -14.25 -5.05
N LEU A 2 -13.99 -14.36 -4.12
CA LEU A 2 -14.55 -13.16 -3.44
C LEU A 2 -13.47 -12.35 -2.71
N SER A 3 -12.57 -13.00 -1.97
CA SER A 3 -11.44 -12.36 -1.30
C SER A 3 -10.48 -11.63 -2.27
N SER A 4 -10.22 -12.20 -3.43
CA SER A 4 -9.36 -11.56 -4.44
C SER A 4 -10.01 -10.34 -5.10
N ILE A 5 -11.33 -10.38 -5.32
CA ILE A 5 -12.08 -9.24 -5.85
C ILE A 5 -12.12 -8.11 -4.81
N ALA A 6 -12.36 -8.45 -3.54
CA ALA A 6 -12.36 -7.48 -2.46
C ALA A 6 -10.99 -6.80 -2.28
N LYS A 7 -9.89 -7.55 -2.36
CA LYS A 7 -8.53 -6.97 -2.35
C LYS A 7 -8.22 -6.12 -3.57
N LEU A 8 -8.78 -6.46 -4.73
CA LEU A 8 -8.58 -5.67 -5.94
C LEU A 8 -9.21 -4.27 -5.82
N SER A 9 -10.31 -4.13 -5.08
CA SER A 9 -10.95 -2.82 -4.84
C SER A 9 -10.22 -1.96 -3.80
N SER A 10 -9.33 -2.54 -2.99
CA SER A 10 -8.51 -1.86 -1.98
C SER A 10 -7.04 -2.30 -2.09
N MET A 11 -6.52 -2.28 -3.32
CA MET A 11 -5.16 -2.76 -3.60
C MET A 11 -4.10 -1.97 -2.85
N GLU A 12 -4.25 -0.65 -2.77
CA GLU A 12 -3.31 0.25 -2.11
C GLU A 12 -3.14 -0.08 -0.62
N SER A 13 -4.23 -0.26 0.11
CA SER A 13 -4.19 -0.68 1.53
C SER A 13 -3.52 -2.04 1.70
N PHE A 14 -3.76 -2.97 0.76
CA PHE A 14 -3.14 -4.28 0.81
C PHE A 14 -1.63 -4.24 0.50
N GLU A 15 -1.18 -3.38 -0.40
CA GLU A 15 0.25 -3.14 -0.67
C GLU A 15 0.96 -2.56 0.54
N LEU A 16 0.37 -1.53 1.16
CA LEU A 16 0.89 -0.91 2.37
C LEU A 16 0.95 -1.90 3.53
N TYR A 17 -0.06 -2.75 3.68
CA TYR A 17 -0.05 -3.84 4.65
C TYR A 17 1.12 -4.79 4.45
N ILE A 18 1.41 -5.20 3.21
CA ILE A 18 2.58 -6.04 2.91
C ILE A 18 3.88 -5.27 3.18
N PHE A 19 3.93 -3.98 2.85
CA PHE A 19 5.09 -3.13 3.04
C PHE A 19 5.41 -2.89 4.52
N SER A 20 4.39 -2.82 5.40
CA SER A 20 4.57 -2.64 6.84
C SER A 20 5.40 -3.73 7.53
N PHE A 21 5.49 -4.94 6.93
CA PHE A 21 6.37 -5.99 7.44
C PHE A 21 7.86 -5.73 7.21
N GLY A 22 8.23 -4.76 6.42
CA GLY A 22 9.61 -4.29 6.25
C GLY A 22 10.57 -5.25 5.54
N PHE A 23 10.10 -6.32 4.89
CA PHE A 23 10.99 -7.33 4.29
C PHE A 23 11.47 -6.99 2.88
N ALA A 24 10.78 -6.11 2.16
CA ALA A 24 11.09 -5.74 0.77
C ALA A 24 10.76 -4.27 0.47
N THR A 25 11.30 -3.74 -0.62
CA THR A 25 10.97 -2.38 -1.09
C THR A 25 9.50 -2.30 -1.51
N PHE A 26 8.94 -1.09 -1.54
CA PHE A 26 7.55 -0.88 -1.92
C PHE A 26 7.21 -1.49 -3.29
N ASP A 27 8.10 -1.36 -4.28
CA ASP A 27 7.91 -1.95 -5.60
C ASP A 27 7.74 -3.47 -5.57
N ILE A 28 8.55 -4.15 -4.75
CA ILE A 28 8.46 -5.61 -4.59
C ILE A 28 7.17 -5.97 -3.86
N CYS A 29 6.80 -5.23 -2.82
CA CYS A 29 5.56 -5.45 -2.07
C CYS A 29 4.33 -5.27 -2.97
N SER A 30 4.35 -4.27 -3.84
CA SER A 30 3.33 -4.00 -4.85
C SER A 30 3.16 -5.17 -5.84
N LEU A 31 4.26 -5.74 -6.33
CA LEU A 31 4.22 -6.93 -7.19
C LEU A 31 3.72 -8.17 -6.44
N VAL A 32 4.16 -8.35 -5.18
CA VAL A 32 3.71 -9.47 -4.32
C VAL A 32 2.20 -9.38 -4.06
N ALA A 33 1.67 -8.19 -3.79
CA ALA A 33 0.23 -7.98 -3.60
C ALA A 33 -0.57 -8.46 -4.81
N ARG A 34 -0.15 -8.05 -6.02
CA ARG A 34 -0.80 -8.49 -7.28
C ARG A 34 -0.67 -10.00 -7.48
N ALA A 35 0.50 -10.56 -7.23
CA ALA A 35 0.72 -12.00 -7.34
C ALA A 35 -0.21 -12.80 -6.40
N VAL A 36 -0.39 -12.34 -5.16
CA VAL A 36 -1.32 -12.97 -4.20
C VAL A 36 -2.76 -12.90 -4.70
N VAL A 37 -3.21 -11.73 -5.17
CA VAL A 37 -4.57 -11.55 -5.71
C VAL A 37 -4.81 -12.44 -6.93
N ILE A 38 -3.87 -12.49 -7.86
CA ILE A 38 -3.93 -13.36 -9.05
C ILE A 38 -4.00 -14.83 -8.62
N MET A 39 -3.14 -15.27 -7.71
CA MET A 39 -3.12 -16.65 -7.21
C MET A 39 -4.43 -17.04 -6.52
N GLU A 40 -4.98 -16.19 -5.65
CA GLU A 40 -6.27 -16.43 -4.99
C GLU A 40 -7.41 -16.56 -6.01
N PHE A 41 -7.44 -15.70 -7.03
CA PHE A 41 -8.46 -15.74 -8.07
C PHE A 41 -8.35 -17.01 -8.92
N LEU A 42 -7.13 -17.35 -9.34
CA LEU A 42 -6.87 -18.55 -10.15
C LEU A 42 -7.20 -19.83 -9.40
N LEU A 43 -6.73 -19.97 -8.15
CA LEU A 43 -7.04 -21.14 -7.33
C LEU A 43 -8.54 -21.29 -7.11
N GLY A 44 -9.23 -20.18 -6.82
CA GLY A 44 -10.69 -20.18 -6.67
C GLY A 44 -11.40 -20.58 -7.98
N SER A 45 -10.99 -20.04 -9.12
CA SER A 45 -11.56 -20.36 -10.43
C SER A 45 -11.30 -21.82 -10.81
N PHE A 46 -10.07 -22.30 -10.63
CA PHE A 46 -9.71 -23.67 -10.95
C PHE A 46 -10.42 -24.70 -10.08
N LEU A 47 -10.68 -24.37 -8.81
CA LEU A 47 -11.51 -25.23 -7.94
C LEU A 47 -12.97 -25.27 -8.39
N VAL A 48 -13.55 -24.12 -8.75
CA VAL A 48 -14.95 -24.04 -9.20
C VAL A 48 -15.15 -24.81 -10.51
N PHE A 49 -14.24 -24.65 -11.47
CA PHE A 49 -14.31 -25.34 -12.77
C PHE A 49 -13.66 -26.74 -12.76
N ASN A 50 -13.15 -27.18 -11.59
CA ASN A 50 -12.45 -28.45 -11.42
C ASN A 50 -11.31 -28.67 -12.45
N LEU A 51 -10.56 -27.58 -12.74
CA LEU A 51 -9.41 -27.60 -13.66
C LEU A 51 -8.15 -28.05 -12.92
N LEU A 52 -7.30 -28.87 -13.60
CA LEU A 52 -6.04 -29.36 -13.04
C LEU A 52 -6.19 -29.90 -11.61
N HIS A 53 -7.29 -30.59 -11.33
CA HIS A 53 -7.86 -30.85 -10.03
C HIS A 53 -6.89 -31.30 -8.94
N ARG A 54 -5.96 -32.23 -9.21
CA ARG A 54 -4.96 -32.68 -8.22
C ARG A 54 -3.96 -31.59 -7.87
N PHE A 55 -3.40 -30.93 -8.89
CA PHE A 55 -2.40 -29.87 -8.74
C PHE A 55 -3.00 -28.66 -8.00
N THR A 56 -4.19 -28.22 -8.43
CA THR A 56 -4.91 -27.10 -7.80
C THR A 56 -5.21 -27.35 -6.34
N LYS A 57 -5.69 -28.58 -5.99
CA LYS A 57 -5.99 -28.93 -4.59
C LYS A 57 -4.74 -28.89 -3.71
N TRP A 58 -3.60 -29.42 -4.18
CA TRP A 58 -2.36 -29.37 -3.43
C TRP A 58 -1.81 -27.94 -3.25
N ILE A 59 -1.84 -27.12 -4.29
CA ILE A 59 -1.40 -25.74 -4.19
C ILE A 59 -2.33 -24.95 -3.26
N THR A 60 -3.64 -25.14 -3.35
CA THR A 60 -4.61 -24.49 -2.45
C THR A 60 -4.37 -24.91 -1.00
N ALA A 61 -4.12 -26.20 -0.75
CA ALA A 61 -3.81 -26.68 0.60
C ALA A 61 -2.51 -26.04 1.15
N ALA A 62 -1.47 -25.99 0.33
CA ALA A 62 -0.20 -25.34 0.70
C ALA A 62 -0.40 -23.83 0.98
N PHE A 63 -1.12 -23.13 0.13
CA PHE A 63 -1.41 -21.71 0.28
C PHE A 63 -2.21 -21.42 1.56
N LEU A 64 -3.27 -22.22 1.84
CA LEU A 64 -4.03 -22.11 3.09
C LEU A 64 -3.18 -22.41 4.32
N ALA A 65 -2.29 -23.41 4.24
CA ALA A 65 -1.41 -23.76 5.35
C ALA A 65 -0.41 -22.61 5.65
N ILE A 66 0.28 -22.10 4.64
CA ILE A 66 1.24 -20.99 4.76
C ILE A 66 0.55 -19.78 5.38
N PHE A 67 -0.62 -19.42 4.86
CA PHE A 67 -1.36 -18.26 5.34
C PHE A 67 -1.89 -18.47 6.77
N SER A 68 -2.33 -19.67 7.12
CA SER A 68 -2.76 -20.00 8.49
C SER A 68 -1.60 -19.97 9.49
N ILE A 69 -0.41 -20.42 9.09
CA ILE A 69 0.81 -20.33 9.90
C ILE A 69 1.18 -18.86 10.13
N PHE A 70 1.10 -18.02 9.10
CA PHE A 70 1.35 -16.60 9.21
C PHE A 70 0.36 -15.91 10.17
N LEU A 71 -0.95 -16.19 10.06
CA LEU A 71 -1.96 -15.65 10.98
C LEU A 71 -1.74 -16.12 12.42
N LEU A 72 -1.37 -17.39 12.62
CA LEU A 72 -1.07 -17.92 13.93
C LEU A 72 0.16 -17.23 14.56
N TRP A 73 1.18 -16.96 13.76
CA TRP A 73 2.36 -16.21 14.19
C TRP A 73 2.01 -14.78 14.64
N ARG A 74 1.13 -14.08 13.91
CA ARG A 74 0.60 -12.77 14.31
C ARG A 74 -0.13 -12.83 15.65
N LEU A 75 -1.02 -13.81 15.82
CA LEU A 75 -1.75 -14.02 17.09
C LEU A 75 -0.81 -14.28 18.26
N ILE A 76 0.25 -15.08 18.08
CA ILE A 76 1.25 -15.33 19.12
C ILE A 76 2.00 -14.04 19.50
N LYS A 77 2.20 -13.13 18.56
CA LYS A 77 2.78 -11.81 18.80
C LYS A 77 1.83 -10.82 19.47
N GLY A 78 0.57 -11.18 19.65
CA GLY A 78 -0.45 -10.31 20.26
C GLY A 78 -1.00 -9.26 19.28
N ASP A 79 -0.71 -9.40 18.00
CA ASP A 79 -1.20 -8.50 16.96
C ASP A 79 -2.65 -8.84 16.64
N THR A 80 -3.56 -7.90 16.90
CA THR A 80 -5.01 -8.03 16.69
C THR A 80 -5.53 -7.14 15.55
N GLU A 81 -4.65 -6.39 14.90
CA GLU A 81 -5.04 -5.50 13.79
C GLU A 81 -5.60 -6.28 12.60
N SER A 82 -6.33 -5.60 11.75
CA SER A 82 -6.89 -6.19 10.53
C SER A 82 -5.80 -6.85 9.69
N CYS A 83 -6.11 -8.02 9.13
CA CYS A 83 -5.18 -8.73 8.24
C CYS A 83 -5.38 -8.39 6.76
N HIS A 84 -6.28 -7.46 6.44
CA HIS A 84 -6.68 -7.08 5.07
C HIS A 84 -6.97 -8.29 4.15
N CYS A 85 -7.36 -9.43 4.76
CA CYS A 85 -7.61 -10.68 4.05
C CYS A 85 -8.81 -10.61 3.07
N MET A 86 -9.72 -9.67 3.33
CA MET A 86 -10.89 -9.36 2.49
C MET A 86 -10.83 -7.92 1.97
N GLY A 87 -9.63 -7.36 1.84
CA GLY A 87 -9.47 -5.93 1.56
C GLY A 87 -10.08 -5.08 2.69
N ASP A 88 -10.48 -3.87 2.37
CA ASP A 88 -11.14 -2.94 3.30
C ASP A 88 -12.68 -3.12 3.31
N VAL A 89 -13.19 -4.06 2.52
CA VAL A 89 -14.65 -4.36 2.46
C VAL A 89 -15.14 -5.01 3.75
N VAL A 90 -14.30 -5.84 4.39
CA VAL A 90 -14.61 -6.49 5.66
C VAL A 90 -13.34 -6.52 6.51
N ASP A 91 -13.34 -5.76 7.59
CA ASP A 91 -12.28 -5.82 8.58
C ASP A 91 -12.32 -7.14 9.34
N MET A 92 -11.30 -7.94 9.10
CA MET A 92 -11.16 -9.25 9.74
C MET A 92 -9.90 -9.28 10.60
N ASN A 93 -10.06 -9.58 11.87
CA ASN A 93 -8.93 -9.85 12.74
C ASN A 93 -8.29 -11.22 12.42
N PRO A 94 -7.06 -11.52 12.88
CA PRO A 94 -6.38 -12.78 12.59
C PRO A 94 -7.16 -14.03 13.01
N THR A 95 -7.94 -13.95 14.10
CA THR A 95 -8.77 -15.07 14.58
C THR A 95 -9.90 -15.39 13.61
N GLN A 96 -10.64 -14.38 13.15
CA GLN A 96 -11.71 -14.55 12.17
C GLN A 96 -11.19 -15.13 10.85
N SER A 97 -10.01 -14.67 10.43
CA SER A 97 -9.35 -15.17 9.22
C SER A 97 -8.89 -16.62 9.35
N LEU A 98 -8.46 -17.06 10.54
CA LEU A 98 -8.15 -18.46 10.82
C LEU A 98 -9.42 -19.33 10.74
N ILE A 99 -10.54 -18.86 11.29
CA ILE A 99 -11.83 -19.58 11.19
C ILE A 99 -12.24 -19.72 9.72
N LYS A 100 -12.15 -18.63 8.93
CA LYS A 100 -12.40 -18.67 7.50
C LYS A 100 -11.51 -19.71 6.80
N ASN A 101 -10.21 -19.73 7.09
CA ASN A 101 -9.28 -20.68 6.51
C ASN A 101 -9.57 -22.13 6.92
N ALA A 102 -10.00 -22.38 8.17
CA ALA A 102 -10.42 -23.69 8.63
C ALA A 102 -11.66 -24.19 7.85
N VAL A 103 -12.64 -23.33 7.64
CA VAL A 103 -13.82 -23.65 6.81
C VAL A 103 -13.40 -24.00 5.38
N LEU A 104 -12.53 -23.18 4.76
CA LEU A 104 -12.01 -23.45 3.42
C LEU A 104 -11.23 -24.77 3.34
N ALA A 105 -10.44 -25.08 4.36
CA ALA A 105 -9.70 -26.35 4.43
C ALA A 105 -10.64 -27.57 4.53
N ILE A 106 -11.72 -27.47 5.30
CA ILE A 106 -12.75 -28.52 5.38
C ILE A 106 -13.45 -28.70 4.02
N MET A 107 -13.83 -27.59 3.37
CA MET A 107 -14.44 -27.65 2.03
C MET A 107 -13.47 -28.28 1.00
N LEU A 108 -12.20 -27.94 1.07
CA LEU A 108 -11.17 -28.54 0.22
C LEU A 108 -11.03 -30.04 0.48
N ALA A 109 -11.03 -30.46 1.75
CA ALA A 109 -10.95 -31.88 2.12
C ALA A 109 -12.18 -32.68 1.62
N VAL A 110 -13.37 -32.10 1.70
CA VAL A 110 -14.58 -32.71 1.13
C VAL A 110 -14.48 -32.82 -0.38
N SER A 111 -13.96 -31.79 -1.07
CA SER A 111 -13.78 -31.77 -2.52
C SER A 111 -12.79 -32.83 -3.01
N TRP A 112 -11.91 -33.36 -2.13
CA TRP A 112 -10.93 -34.39 -2.49
C TRP A 112 -11.55 -35.69 -2.95
N LYS A 113 -12.79 -35.95 -2.54
CA LYS A 113 -13.55 -37.15 -2.94
C LYS A 113 -14.09 -37.05 -4.37
N THR A 114 -14.04 -35.87 -4.99
CA THR A 114 -14.62 -35.61 -6.32
C THR A 114 -13.50 -35.46 -7.33
N ASP A 115 -13.17 -36.53 -8.03
CA ASP A 115 -12.04 -36.57 -8.99
C ASP A 115 -12.51 -36.61 -10.46
N ARG A 116 -13.60 -35.94 -10.80
CA ARG A 116 -14.10 -35.91 -12.18
C ARG A 116 -13.51 -34.71 -12.95
N CYS A 117 -12.69 -35.00 -13.94
CA CYS A 117 -12.27 -34.00 -14.94
C CYS A 117 -13.44 -33.72 -15.88
N VAL A 118 -13.88 -32.46 -15.95
CA VAL A 118 -15.06 -32.05 -16.74
C VAL A 118 -14.69 -31.65 -18.15
N PHE A 119 -13.43 -31.19 -18.39
CA PHE A 119 -13.04 -30.59 -19.66
C PHE A 119 -11.92 -31.38 -20.38
N LEU A 120 -12.14 -31.66 -21.66
CA LEU A 120 -11.17 -32.39 -22.50
C LEU A 120 -9.89 -31.57 -22.77
N ARG A 121 -9.97 -30.21 -22.78
CA ARG A 121 -8.86 -29.27 -23.02
C ARG A 121 -8.58 -28.39 -21.82
N GLN A 122 -8.59 -28.96 -20.62
CA GLN A 122 -8.43 -28.23 -19.37
C GLN A 122 -7.18 -27.34 -19.31
N ASN A 123 -6.04 -27.77 -19.89
CA ASN A 123 -4.81 -27.00 -19.89
C ASN A 123 -4.95 -25.69 -20.69
N LEU A 124 -5.64 -25.75 -21.83
CA LEU A 124 -5.87 -24.56 -22.66
C LEU A 124 -6.80 -23.57 -21.97
N ILE A 125 -7.87 -24.08 -21.36
CA ILE A 125 -8.82 -23.25 -20.59
C ILE A 125 -8.11 -22.61 -19.37
N ALA A 126 -7.33 -23.39 -18.64
CA ALA A 126 -6.56 -22.90 -17.49
C ALA A 126 -5.58 -21.79 -17.92
N PHE A 127 -4.90 -21.97 -19.05
CA PHE A 127 -3.98 -20.97 -19.60
C PHE A 127 -4.72 -19.65 -19.96
N HIS A 128 -5.88 -19.74 -20.62
CA HIS A 128 -6.64 -18.55 -20.99
C HIS A 128 -7.17 -17.81 -19.75
N ILE A 129 -7.69 -18.54 -18.74
CA ILE A 129 -8.11 -17.93 -17.48
C ILE A 129 -6.92 -17.23 -16.81
N ALA A 130 -5.76 -17.86 -16.75
CA ALA A 130 -4.56 -17.28 -16.15
C ALA A 130 -4.09 -16.02 -16.91
N ALA A 131 -4.02 -16.09 -18.24
CA ALA A 131 -3.61 -14.95 -19.07
C ALA A 131 -4.58 -13.78 -18.93
N VAL A 132 -5.88 -14.03 -19.01
CA VAL A 132 -6.91 -12.98 -18.85
C VAL A 132 -6.83 -12.37 -17.45
N THR A 133 -6.74 -13.19 -16.39
CA THR A 133 -6.64 -12.70 -15.01
C THR A 133 -5.41 -11.82 -14.81
N MET A 134 -4.26 -12.28 -15.29
CA MET A 134 -3.00 -11.53 -15.19
C MET A 134 -3.11 -10.17 -15.89
N VAL A 135 -3.56 -10.15 -17.13
CA VAL A 135 -3.74 -8.90 -17.90
C VAL A 135 -4.75 -7.98 -17.21
N THR A 136 -5.88 -8.51 -16.74
CA THR A 136 -6.93 -7.72 -16.08
C THR A 136 -6.41 -7.06 -14.80
N VAL A 137 -5.69 -7.79 -13.94
CA VAL A 137 -5.16 -7.24 -12.68
C VAL A 137 -4.17 -6.10 -12.95
N PHE A 138 -3.25 -6.27 -13.90
CA PHE A 138 -2.28 -5.22 -14.24
C PHE A 138 -2.87 -4.04 -15.01
N LEU A 139 -4.00 -4.23 -15.70
CA LEU A 139 -4.71 -3.11 -16.36
C LEU A 139 -5.56 -2.31 -15.36
N ILE A 140 -6.21 -2.96 -14.40
CA ILE A 140 -7.07 -2.29 -13.41
C ILE A 140 -6.25 -1.61 -12.31
N CYS A 141 -5.19 -2.29 -11.86
CA CYS A 141 -4.31 -1.81 -10.80
C CYS A 141 -2.86 -1.86 -11.27
N PRO A 142 -2.41 -0.91 -12.12
CA PRO A 142 -1.00 -0.84 -12.51
C PRO A 142 -0.14 -0.53 -11.28
N PRO A 143 1.09 -1.06 -11.18
CA PRO A 143 1.99 -0.75 -10.07
C PRO A 143 2.53 0.68 -10.16
N ASP A 144 2.84 1.29 -9.01
CA ASP A 144 3.27 2.70 -8.89
C ASP A 144 4.47 3.05 -9.76
N PHE A 145 5.42 2.13 -9.94
CA PHE A 145 6.59 2.39 -10.78
C PHE A 145 6.22 2.67 -12.26
N TYR A 146 5.01 2.32 -12.70
CA TYR A 146 4.52 2.68 -14.02
C TYR A 146 4.26 4.19 -14.13
N TYR A 147 3.79 4.81 -13.04
CA TYR A 147 3.45 6.23 -13.00
C TYR A 147 4.66 7.15 -12.83
N ARG A 148 5.80 6.67 -12.32
CA ARG A 148 7.02 7.46 -12.11
C ARG A 148 7.52 8.16 -13.38
N ASN A 149 7.36 7.50 -14.53
CA ASN A 149 7.82 8.05 -15.82
C ASN A 149 6.74 8.88 -16.53
N THR A 150 5.50 8.86 -16.03
CA THR A 150 4.35 9.55 -16.65
C THR A 150 3.88 10.75 -15.84
N SER A 151 4.28 10.89 -14.58
CA SER A 151 4.01 12.08 -13.78
C SER A 151 4.76 13.27 -14.36
N GLU A 152 4.01 14.22 -14.91
CA GLU A 152 4.53 15.56 -15.21
C GLU A 152 4.86 16.20 -13.86
N SER A 153 6.13 16.60 -13.68
CA SER A 153 6.52 17.44 -12.55
C SER A 153 5.73 18.75 -12.69
N ASN A 154 4.88 19.04 -11.72
CA ASN A 154 4.37 20.39 -11.59
C ASN A 154 5.60 21.27 -11.35
N ASP A 155 5.83 22.22 -12.24
CA ASP A 155 6.97 23.14 -12.15
C ASP A 155 6.67 24.15 -11.03
N LEU A 156 6.69 23.66 -9.77
CA LEU A 156 6.49 24.49 -8.59
C LEU A 156 7.67 25.44 -8.50
N SER A 157 7.41 26.71 -8.74
CA SER A 157 8.45 27.71 -8.67
C SER A 157 9.00 27.80 -7.25
N GLN A 158 10.32 27.78 -7.09
CA GLN A 158 11.01 27.98 -5.81
C GLN A 158 10.52 29.24 -5.06
N GLU A 159 9.99 30.22 -5.78
CA GLU A 159 9.38 31.42 -5.22
C GLU A 159 8.13 31.13 -4.38
N ALA A 160 7.35 30.11 -4.72
CA ALA A 160 6.16 29.73 -3.97
C ALA A 160 6.50 29.29 -2.53
N PHE A 161 7.65 28.68 -2.32
CA PHE A 161 8.08 28.17 -1.01
C PHE A 161 8.76 29.22 -0.12
N ARG A 162 9.12 30.40 -0.65
CA ARG A 162 9.77 31.47 0.14
C ARG A 162 9.05 31.80 1.44
N PRO A 163 7.71 31.97 1.49
CA PRO A 163 7.03 32.34 2.72
C PRO A 163 7.13 31.28 3.83
N VAL A 164 7.34 30.01 3.46
CA VAL A 164 7.36 28.87 4.36
C VAL A 164 8.79 28.40 4.66
N ALA A 165 9.75 28.78 3.83
CA ALA A 165 11.14 28.37 3.92
C ALA A 165 11.79 28.76 5.26
N ASP A 166 11.53 29.96 5.76
CA ASP A 166 12.08 30.47 7.01
C ASP A 166 11.48 29.76 8.23
N SER A 167 10.18 29.37 8.15
CA SER A 167 9.50 28.69 9.25
C SER A 167 9.86 27.21 9.37
N LEU A 168 10.37 26.61 8.28
CA LEU A 168 10.69 25.18 8.20
C LEU A 168 12.20 24.90 8.25
N ASP A 169 13.03 25.93 8.47
CA ASP A 169 14.49 25.83 8.50
C ASP A 169 15.05 25.07 7.28
N LEU A 170 14.63 25.49 6.09
CA LEU A 170 15.05 24.88 4.83
C LEU A 170 16.45 25.32 4.39
N SER A 171 17.07 26.26 5.10
CA SER A 171 18.30 26.94 4.69
C SER A 171 19.53 26.02 4.63
N GLU A 172 19.54 24.95 5.43
CA GLU A 172 20.69 24.04 5.54
C GLU A 172 20.27 22.57 5.48
N GLY A 173 21.09 21.78 4.79
CA GLY A 173 20.96 20.33 4.72
C GLY A 173 19.89 19.83 3.76
N ARG A 174 19.51 18.58 3.95
CA ARG A 174 18.50 17.88 3.15
C ARG A 174 17.20 17.78 3.91
N ARG A 175 16.10 18.22 3.30
CA ARG A 175 14.78 18.27 3.91
C ARG A 175 13.73 17.64 3.01
N ILE A 176 12.78 16.93 3.63
CA ILE A 176 11.56 16.43 2.98
C ILE A 176 10.39 17.21 3.57
N ILE A 177 9.58 17.78 2.71
CA ILE A 177 8.34 18.43 3.12
C ILE A 177 7.17 17.67 2.51
N CYS A 178 6.28 17.17 3.37
CA CYS A 178 5.08 16.47 2.97
C CYS A 178 3.86 17.39 3.15
N PHE A 179 3.06 17.50 2.13
CA PHE A 179 1.82 18.28 2.14
C PHE A 179 0.63 17.34 2.23
N TYR A 180 -0.10 17.39 3.34
CA TYR A 180 -1.22 16.51 3.61
C TYR A 180 -2.49 17.27 4.00
N SER A 181 -3.62 16.63 3.75
CA SER A 181 -4.87 16.93 4.44
C SER A 181 -5.26 15.72 5.28
N ALA A 182 -5.58 15.92 6.55
CA ALA A 182 -5.91 14.84 7.47
C ALA A 182 -7.20 14.09 7.10
N THR A 183 -8.04 14.67 6.25
CA THR A 183 -9.28 14.06 5.74
C THR A 183 -9.12 13.39 4.38
N CYS A 184 -7.95 13.50 3.76
CA CYS A 184 -7.67 12.96 2.44
C CYS A 184 -7.17 11.51 2.55
N GLU A 185 -7.83 10.58 1.88
CA GLU A 185 -7.48 9.15 1.89
C GLU A 185 -6.10 8.88 1.27
N HIS A 186 -5.78 9.48 0.12
CA HIS A 186 -4.47 9.35 -0.50
C HIS A 186 -3.33 9.93 0.36
N CYS A 187 -3.62 10.96 1.16
CA CYS A 187 -2.66 11.50 2.12
C CYS A 187 -2.35 10.50 3.25
N ARG A 188 -3.34 9.74 3.69
CA ARG A 188 -3.17 8.67 4.68
C ARG A 188 -2.29 7.55 4.13
N HIS A 189 -2.55 7.10 2.90
CA HIS A 189 -1.72 6.11 2.22
C HIS A 189 -0.29 6.60 2.00
N CYS A 190 -0.12 7.86 1.60
CA CYS A 190 1.20 8.47 1.45
C CYS A 190 1.95 8.54 2.77
N ALA A 191 1.29 8.90 3.87
CA ALA A 191 1.90 8.93 5.21
C ALA A 191 2.37 7.56 5.66
N SER A 192 1.57 6.49 5.45
CA SER A 192 1.97 5.11 5.75
C SER A 192 3.16 4.66 4.90
N LYS A 193 3.15 5.00 3.59
CA LYS A 193 4.27 4.72 2.68
C LYS A 193 5.54 5.45 3.13
N MET A 194 5.45 6.74 3.47
CA MET A 194 6.57 7.53 3.98
C MET A 194 7.10 6.99 5.31
N ALA A 195 6.23 6.62 6.25
CA ALA A 195 6.63 6.04 7.52
C ALA A 195 7.44 4.75 7.33
N GLY A 196 7.02 3.90 6.40
CA GLY A 196 7.75 2.68 6.03
C GLY A 196 9.12 2.98 5.41
N ILE A 197 9.22 3.97 4.50
CA ILE A 197 10.47 4.40 3.87
C ILE A 197 11.43 4.99 4.92
N ILE A 198 10.94 5.89 5.77
CA ILE A 198 11.73 6.54 6.83
C ILE A 198 12.37 5.50 7.73
N ARG A 199 11.58 4.53 8.23
CA ARG A 199 12.11 3.46 9.11
C ARG A 199 13.10 2.54 8.41
N ARG A 200 12.83 2.21 7.15
CA ARG A 200 13.66 1.27 6.41
C ARG A 200 15.04 1.84 6.09
N HIS A 201 15.12 3.13 5.81
CA HIS A 201 16.34 3.80 5.39
C HIS A 201 16.96 4.69 6.47
N ASP A 202 16.45 4.59 7.71
CA ASP A 202 16.90 5.37 8.86
C ASP A 202 16.98 6.87 8.57
N ILE A 203 15.99 7.42 7.82
CA ILE A 203 15.92 8.85 7.50
C ILE A 203 15.72 9.64 8.79
N PRO A 204 16.54 10.66 9.07
CA PRO A 204 16.43 11.46 10.28
C PRO A 204 15.05 12.16 10.36
N LEU A 205 14.35 12.01 11.49
CA LEU A 205 13.00 12.56 11.66
C LEU A 205 12.97 14.09 11.65
N ASP A 206 14.05 14.72 12.08
CA ASP A 206 14.23 16.17 12.04
C ASP A 206 14.42 16.72 10.62
N SER A 207 14.73 15.85 9.65
CA SER A 207 14.83 16.18 8.24
C SER A 207 13.50 16.11 7.49
N VAL A 208 12.44 15.64 8.15
CA VAL A 208 11.12 15.47 7.54
C VAL A 208 10.11 16.33 8.29
N SER A 209 9.40 17.19 7.58
CA SER A 209 8.35 18.03 8.13
C SER A 209 7.05 17.86 7.35
N VAL A 210 5.93 17.99 8.04
CA VAL A 210 4.61 17.86 7.42
C VAL A 210 3.87 19.19 7.53
N LEU A 211 3.30 19.61 6.43
CA LEU A 211 2.40 20.75 6.35
C LEU A 211 0.98 20.23 6.18
N PHE A 212 0.16 20.40 7.19
CA PHE A 212 -1.26 20.05 7.10
C PHE A 212 -2.09 21.24 6.64
N MET A 213 -2.98 20.98 5.69
CA MET A 213 -4.04 21.92 5.38
C MET A 213 -4.99 22.01 6.58
N GLN A 214 -5.12 23.20 7.14
CA GLN A 214 -5.99 23.47 8.28
C GLN A 214 -7.44 23.10 7.98
N THR A 215 -8.08 22.41 8.92
CA THR A 215 -9.50 22.04 8.85
C THR A 215 -10.32 22.85 9.87
N HIS A 216 -11.64 22.82 9.75
CA HIS A 216 -12.55 23.49 10.69
C HIS A 216 -12.73 22.74 12.02
N VAL A 217 -12.15 21.55 12.14
CA VAL A 217 -12.19 20.72 13.36
C VAL A 217 -10.94 20.99 14.21
N ALA A 218 -10.98 20.65 15.50
CA ALA A 218 -9.81 20.74 16.38
C ALA A 218 -8.62 20.01 15.75
N GLN A 219 -7.68 20.78 15.18
CA GLN A 219 -6.60 20.30 14.31
C GLN A 219 -5.74 19.26 15.02
N ASP A 220 -5.32 19.52 16.25
CA ASP A 220 -4.45 18.61 17.00
C ASP A 220 -5.05 17.19 17.17
N SER A 221 -6.35 17.08 17.40
CA SER A 221 -7.01 15.80 17.56
C SER A 221 -7.09 15.04 16.22
N VAL A 222 -7.32 15.75 15.13
CA VAL A 222 -7.40 15.17 13.78
C VAL A 222 -6.03 14.71 13.31
N VAL A 223 -4.99 15.51 13.56
CA VAL A 223 -3.60 15.16 13.22
C VAL A 223 -3.11 13.99 14.08
N THR A 224 -3.45 13.97 15.38
CA THR A 224 -3.12 12.84 16.26
C THR A 224 -3.78 11.55 15.77
N ALA A 225 -5.06 11.59 15.40
CA ALA A 225 -5.76 10.44 14.84
C ALA A 225 -5.12 9.98 13.51
N PHE A 226 -4.78 10.93 12.64
CA PHE A 226 -4.10 10.66 11.38
C PHE A 226 -2.79 9.87 11.57
N TYR A 227 -1.92 10.29 12.50
CA TYR A 227 -0.68 9.59 12.78
C TYR A 227 -0.86 8.26 13.51
N THR A 228 -1.87 8.16 14.39
CA THR A 228 -2.15 6.91 15.10
C THR A 228 -2.67 5.82 14.16
N GLU A 229 -3.52 6.20 13.21
CA GLU A 229 -4.17 5.25 12.30
C GLU A 229 -3.33 4.96 11.04
N HIS A 230 -2.55 5.92 10.56
CA HIS A 230 -1.92 5.85 9.23
C HIS A 230 -0.42 6.16 9.22
N GLY A 231 0.14 6.71 10.28
CA GLY A 231 1.57 7.00 10.41
C GLY A 231 2.36 5.89 11.09
N ASP A 232 1.74 4.73 11.35
CA ASP A 232 2.37 3.64 12.10
C ASP A 232 2.92 4.09 13.47
N GLY A 233 2.29 5.09 14.08
CA GLY A 233 2.76 5.73 15.31
C GLY A 233 3.99 6.64 15.15
N LEU A 234 4.42 6.91 13.92
CA LEU A 234 5.52 7.81 13.61
C LEU A 234 5.00 9.25 13.55
N VAL A 235 5.13 9.98 14.65
CA VAL A 235 4.76 11.39 14.70
C VAL A 235 5.92 12.24 14.16
N LEU A 236 5.67 12.88 13.02
CA LEU A 236 6.62 13.82 12.39
C LEU A 236 6.36 15.26 12.85
N PRO A 237 7.37 16.13 12.86
CA PRO A 237 7.17 17.55 13.05
C PRO A 237 6.16 18.08 12.03
N TYR A 238 5.17 18.84 12.48
CA TYR A 238 4.15 19.36 11.58
C TYR A 238 3.79 20.81 11.87
N HIS A 239 3.30 21.49 10.85
CA HIS A 239 2.76 22.84 10.90
C HIS A 239 1.43 22.88 10.16
N ASP A 240 0.51 23.68 10.68
CA ASP A 240 -0.78 23.89 10.05
C ASP A 240 -0.73 25.11 9.15
N LEU A 241 -1.22 24.95 7.92
CA LEU A 241 -1.33 26.04 6.96
C LEU A 241 -2.79 26.32 6.65
N HIS A 242 -3.12 27.61 6.59
CA HIS A 242 -4.43 28.02 6.11
C HIS A 242 -4.60 27.60 4.63
N PRO A 243 -5.80 27.17 4.19
CA PRO A 243 -6.02 26.74 2.80
C PRO A 243 -5.57 27.74 1.74
N PHE A 244 -5.66 29.05 2.01
CA PHE A 244 -5.20 30.09 1.08
C PHE A 244 -3.66 30.11 0.89
N ASP A 245 -2.91 29.65 1.89
CA ASP A 245 -1.45 29.53 1.80
C ASP A 245 -1.03 28.14 1.29
N PHE A 246 -1.80 27.12 1.63
CA PHE A 246 -1.53 25.73 1.26
C PHE A 246 -1.77 25.44 -0.23
N ILE A 247 -2.91 25.89 -0.78
CA ILE A 247 -3.30 25.59 -2.17
C ILE A 247 -2.31 26.15 -3.20
N PRO A 248 -1.78 27.37 -3.07
CA PRO A 248 -0.75 27.87 -3.98
C PRO A 248 0.55 27.08 -3.94
N LEU A 249 0.94 26.53 -2.75
CA LEU A 249 2.14 25.72 -2.59
C LEU A 249 2.03 24.34 -3.24
N THR A 250 0.83 23.81 -3.35
CA THR A 250 0.59 22.46 -3.87
C THR A 250 -0.02 22.46 -5.26
N ASN A 251 -0.31 23.64 -5.81
CA ASN A 251 -1.10 23.80 -7.04
C ASN A 251 -2.41 22.98 -7.00
N GLY A 252 -2.97 22.80 -5.79
CA GLY A 252 -4.17 22.00 -5.54
C GLY A 252 -3.96 20.48 -5.54
N SER A 253 -2.74 19.99 -5.73
CA SER A 253 -2.42 18.56 -5.68
C SER A 253 -2.12 18.10 -4.26
N MET A 254 -2.75 17.02 -3.83
CA MET A 254 -2.54 16.38 -2.52
C MET A 254 -2.67 14.86 -2.64
N PRO A 255 -1.80 14.08 -1.98
CA PRO A 255 -0.59 14.46 -1.26
C PRO A 255 0.56 14.90 -2.18
N LEU A 256 1.44 15.76 -1.67
CA LEU A 256 2.65 16.17 -2.36
C LEU A 256 3.86 15.98 -1.43
N VAL A 257 4.95 15.43 -1.93
CA VAL A 257 6.21 15.27 -1.21
C VAL A 257 7.30 16.01 -1.97
N THR A 258 7.97 16.94 -1.32
CA THR A 258 8.98 17.79 -1.94
C THR A 258 10.34 17.63 -1.27
N LEU A 259 11.40 17.65 -2.06
CA LEU A 259 12.77 17.56 -1.60
C LEU A 259 13.47 18.92 -1.72
N PHE A 260 14.17 19.30 -0.66
CA PHE A 260 14.99 20.50 -0.59
C PHE A 260 16.42 20.16 -0.19
N LYS A 261 17.40 20.79 -0.82
CA LYS A 261 18.80 20.70 -0.45
C LYS A 261 19.35 22.12 -0.33
N ASP A 262 19.83 22.47 0.87
CA ASP A 262 20.44 23.77 1.17
C ASP A 262 19.55 24.94 0.70
N GLY A 263 18.25 24.89 1.01
CA GLY A 263 17.26 25.87 0.64
C GLY A 263 16.78 25.83 -0.82
N THR A 264 17.34 24.94 -1.64
CA THR A 264 16.98 24.83 -3.05
C THR A 264 16.02 23.68 -3.27
N PHE A 265 14.92 23.95 -3.96
CA PHE A 265 13.99 22.91 -4.41
C PHE A 265 14.69 21.95 -5.39
N VAL A 266 14.57 20.64 -5.13
CA VAL A 266 15.21 19.60 -5.93
C VAL A 266 14.21 18.85 -6.78
N LYS A 267 13.15 18.34 -6.16
CA LYS A 267 12.15 17.50 -6.84
C LYS A 267 10.86 17.40 -6.01
N GLU A 268 9.78 17.09 -6.69
CA GLU A 268 8.50 16.76 -6.06
C GLU A 268 7.99 15.41 -6.53
N TYR A 269 7.14 14.82 -5.70
CA TYR A 269 6.46 13.57 -5.97
C TYR A 269 4.99 13.70 -5.56
N ASP A 270 4.12 13.20 -6.40
CA ASP A 270 2.78 12.83 -5.98
C ASP A 270 2.78 11.44 -5.31
N TYR A 271 1.63 11.01 -4.85
CA TYR A 271 1.47 9.72 -4.17
C TYR A 271 1.94 8.52 -5.00
N LEU A 272 1.65 8.50 -6.30
CA LEU A 272 1.96 7.39 -7.20
C LEU A 272 3.40 7.42 -7.71
N SER A 273 3.96 8.62 -7.90
CA SER A 273 5.33 8.81 -8.40
C SER A 273 6.42 8.66 -7.32
N LEU A 274 6.03 8.60 -6.04
CA LEU A 274 6.97 8.52 -4.91
C LEU A 274 7.91 7.32 -5.04
N ASP A 275 9.22 7.61 -5.18
CA ASP A 275 10.26 6.59 -5.36
C ASP A 275 11.09 6.41 -4.09
N GLU A 276 10.97 5.21 -3.48
CA GLU A 276 11.71 4.83 -2.28
C GLU A 276 13.23 4.90 -2.47
N LYS A 277 13.73 4.49 -3.65
CA LYS A 277 15.18 4.47 -3.93
C LYS A 277 15.74 5.86 -4.08
N GLU A 278 15.02 6.75 -4.76
CA GLU A 278 15.43 8.14 -4.92
C GLU A 278 15.43 8.86 -3.58
N LEU A 279 14.39 8.67 -2.75
CA LEU A 279 14.34 9.23 -1.40
C LEU A 279 15.51 8.74 -0.54
N ALA A 280 15.82 7.44 -0.59
CA ALA A 280 16.95 6.89 0.15
C ALA A 280 18.29 7.42 -0.34
N SER A 281 18.51 7.52 -1.66
CA SER A 281 19.75 8.06 -2.22
C SER A 281 19.92 9.54 -1.91
N PHE A 282 18.81 10.28 -1.84
CA PHE A 282 18.84 11.71 -1.48
C PHE A 282 19.48 11.97 -0.11
N PHE A 283 19.45 11.03 0.84
CA PHE A 283 20.09 11.17 2.15
C PHE A 283 21.47 10.51 2.24
N ASN A 284 21.80 9.59 1.36
CA ASN A 284 23.06 8.83 1.39
C ASN A 284 24.20 9.47 0.55
N ASP A 285 23.87 10.37 -0.37
CA ASP A 285 24.83 11.14 -1.18
C ASP A 285 25.24 12.47 -0.52
#